data_51bb95d382ca9ab487a1d25934578cec
#
_entry.id   51bb95d382ca9ab487a1d25934578cec
#
_cell.length_a   1.000
_cell.length_b   1.000
_cell.length_c   1.000
_cell.angle_alpha   90.00
_cell.angle_beta   90.00
_cell.angle_gamma   90.00
#
_symmetry.space_group_name_H-M   'P 1'
#
loop_
_entity.id
_entity.type
_entity.pdbx_description
1 polymer ?
#
loop_
_entity_poly.entity_id
_entity_poly.type
_entity_poly.pdbx_seq_one_letter_code
_entity_poly.pdbx_strand_id
1 'polypeptide(L)'
;LRLSGLEPLNIGDDSLFVNVGERTNVTGSRAFARLILSDDYAEALNVARNQVESGAQIIDINMDEAMLDSQKAMVTFLNLLAAEPDICKVPIMLDSSKWSVIEAGLKCIQGKPIINSISMKEGEAEFIHHARLARRYGAAVIVMAFDEQGQADTLQRKIEICTRSYNLLVSI
;
A
#
# COMPACT_ATOMS: atom_id res chain seq x y z
N LEU A 1 1.21 -16.18 3.66
CA LEU A 1 0.79 -14.82 3.95
C LEU A 1 -0.73 -14.77 4.08
N ARG A 2 -1.24 -14.03 5.08
CA ARG A 2 -2.67 -13.83 5.27
C ARG A 2 -2.96 -12.34 5.22
N LEU A 3 -3.88 -11.95 4.36
CA LEU A 3 -4.37 -10.59 4.19
C LEU A 3 -5.89 -10.59 4.28
N SER A 4 -6.51 -9.44 4.47
CA SER A 4 -7.96 -9.30 4.39
C SER A 4 -8.40 -7.87 4.12
N GLY A 5 -9.46 -7.72 3.31
CA GLY A 5 -10.42 -6.66 3.42
C GLY A 5 -11.56 -7.15 4.32
N LEU A 6 -12.81 -7.06 3.86
CA LEU A 6 -13.94 -7.73 4.53
C LEU A 6 -13.88 -9.25 4.36
N GLU A 7 -13.24 -9.72 3.28
CA GLU A 7 -13.00 -11.13 3.00
C GLU A 7 -11.52 -11.47 3.18
N PRO A 8 -11.18 -12.71 3.61
CA PRO A 8 -9.80 -13.14 3.74
C PRO A 8 -9.16 -13.42 2.37
N LEU A 9 -7.90 -13.04 2.21
CA LEU A 9 -7.02 -13.47 1.13
C LEU A 9 -5.83 -14.23 1.71
N ASN A 10 -5.86 -15.55 1.57
CA ASN A 10 -4.78 -16.43 2.03
C ASN A 10 -3.86 -16.78 0.86
N ILE A 11 -2.58 -16.49 1.00
CA ILE A 11 -1.54 -16.76 0.01
C ILE A 11 -0.60 -17.81 0.61
N GLY A 12 -0.60 -19.00 0.06
CA GLY A 12 0.21 -20.15 0.46
C GLY A 12 0.94 -20.76 -0.73
N ASP A 13 1.53 -21.92 -0.51
CA ASP A 13 2.37 -22.60 -1.52
C ASP A 13 1.58 -23.01 -2.76
N ASP A 14 0.29 -23.34 -2.59
CA ASP A 14 -0.61 -23.71 -3.69
C ASP A 14 -1.31 -22.53 -4.36
N SER A 15 -1.03 -21.30 -3.92
CA SER A 15 -1.64 -20.11 -4.49
C SER A 15 -1.08 -19.83 -5.88
N LEU A 16 -1.99 -19.49 -6.80
CA LEU A 16 -1.62 -18.98 -8.12
C LEU A 16 -1.15 -17.53 -8.01
N PHE A 17 -0.88 -16.91 -9.16
CA PHE A 17 -0.50 -15.50 -9.23
C PHE A 17 -1.57 -14.60 -8.60
N VAL A 18 -1.15 -13.67 -7.74
CA VAL A 18 -2.03 -12.69 -7.09
C VAL A 18 -1.97 -11.37 -7.84
N ASN A 19 -3.13 -10.92 -8.34
CA ASN A 19 -3.24 -9.67 -9.08
C ASN A 19 -3.43 -8.48 -8.14
N VAL A 20 -2.57 -7.48 -8.29
CA VAL A 20 -2.69 -6.17 -7.63
C VAL A 20 -3.22 -5.16 -8.65
N GLY A 21 -4.33 -4.51 -8.33
CA GLY A 21 -4.90 -3.44 -9.16
C GLY A 21 -4.20 -2.11 -8.87
N GLU A 22 -3.66 -1.47 -9.92
CA GLU A 22 -2.81 -0.27 -9.87
C GLU A 22 -3.49 0.97 -10.49
N ARG A 23 -4.80 0.93 -10.78
CA ARG A 23 -5.49 2.05 -11.44
C ARG A 23 -5.97 3.13 -10.48
N THR A 24 -6.01 2.86 -9.18
CA THR A 24 -6.28 3.83 -8.10
C THR A 24 -5.01 4.50 -7.57
N ASN A 25 -4.07 4.77 -8.47
CA ASN A 25 -2.77 5.35 -8.20
C ASN A 25 -2.61 6.63 -9.03
N VAL A 26 -2.53 7.80 -8.37
CA VAL A 26 -2.44 9.11 -9.06
C VAL A 26 -1.13 9.29 -9.83
N THR A 27 -0.05 8.61 -9.43
CA THR A 27 1.22 8.65 -10.13
C THR A 27 1.23 7.72 -11.35
N GLY A 28 0.50 6.60 -11.28
CA GLY A 28 0.45 5.57 -12.32
C GLY A 28 -0.72 5.72 -13.30
N SER A 29 -1.77 6.45 -12.95
CA SER A 29 -3.00 6.60 -13.75
C SER A 29 -3.41 8.06 -13.91
N ARG A 30 -3.15 8.65 -15.10
CA ARG A 30 -3.56 10.02 -15.41
C ARG A 30 -5.09 10.21 -15.34
N ALA A 31 -5.86 9.18 -15.63
CA ALA A 31 -7.32 9.21 -15.53
C ALA A 31 -7.75 9.35 -14.09
N PHE A 32 -7.22 8.52 -13.19
CA PHE A 32 -7.51 8.58 -11.77
C PHE A 32 -7.03 9.89 -11.13
N ALA A 33 -5.81 10.35 -11.49
CA ALA A 33 -5.29 11.64 -11.01
C ALA A 33 -6.25 12.81 -11.32
N ARG A 34 -6.81 12.86 -12.53
CA ARG A 34 -7.79 13.91 -12.91
C ARG A 34 -9.05 13.85 -12.05
N LEU A 35 -9.56 12.66 -11.75
CA LEU A 35 -10.75 12.49 -10.92
C LEU A 35 -10.51 13.02 -9.50
N ILE A 36 -9.38 12.65 -8.90
CA ILE A 36 -9.03 13.11 -7.55
C ILE A 36 -8.79 14.62 -7.52
N LEU A 37 -8.08 15.18 -8.51
CA LEU A 37 -7.82 16.62 -8.61
C LEU A 37 -9.10 17.46 -8.82
N SER A 38 -10.14 16.87 -9.42
CA SER A 38 -11.44 17.51 -9.63
C SER A 38 -12.48 17.18 -8.55
N ASP A 39 -12.08 16.53 -7.46
CA ASP A 39 -12.96 16.05 -6.38
C ASP A 39 -14.08 15.09 -6.88
N ASP A 40 -13.90 14.44 -8.03
CA ASP A 40 -14.85 13.44 -8.55
C ASP A 40 -14.59 12.07 -7.93
N TYR A 41 -14.83 11.97 -6.64
CA TYR A 41 -14.66 10.74 -5.88
C TYR A 41 -15.68 9.65 -6.25
N ALA A 42 -16.84 10.03 -6.78
CA ALA A 42 -17.83 9.06 -7.22
C ALA A 42 -17.31 8.23 -8.39
N GLU A 43 -16.72 8.88 -9.40
CA GLU A 43 -16.12 8.17 -10.52
C GLU A 43 -14.80 7.50 -10.13
N ALA A 44 -14.06 8.07 -9.18
CA ALA A 44 -12.87 7.42 -8.62
C ALA A 44 -13.20 6.08 -7.94
N LEU A 45 -14.35 5.97 -7.25
CA LEU A 45 -14.84 4.70 -6.69
C LEU A 45 -15.19 3.69 -7.80
N ASN A 46 -15.72 4.14 -8.94
CA ASN A 46 -15.98 3.26 -10.09
C ASN A 46 -14.67 2.67 -10.64
N VAL A 47 -13.57 3.43 -10.65
CA VAL A 47 -12.26 2.90 -11.01
C VAL A 47 -11.83 1.77 -10.07
N ALA A 48 -12.02 1.94 -8.76
CA ALA A 48 -11.72 0.89 -7.79
C ALA A 48 -12.62 -0.34 -7.99
N ARG A 49 -13.92 -0.14 -8.17
CA ARG A 49 -14.91 -1.20 -8.43
C ARG A 49 -14.53 -2.03 -9.65
N ASN A 50 -14.23 -1.37 -10.77
CA ASN A 50 -13.85 -2.03 -12.01
C ASN A 50 -12.60 -2.91 -11.86
N GLN A 51 -11.66 -2.54 -11.02
CA GLN A 51 -10.49 -3.38 -10.74
C GLN A 51 -10.89 -4.68 -10.03
N VAL A 52 -11.73 -4.59 -8.99
CA VAL A 52 -12.21 -5.77 -8.25
C VAL A 52 -13.04 -6.69 -9.15
N GLU A 53 -13.98 -6.13 -9.90
CA GLU A 53 -14.82 -6.87 -10.86
C GLU A 53 -13.99 -7.54 -11.96
N SER A 54 -12.88 -6.92 -12.35
CA SER A 54 -11.95 -7.46 -13.35
C SER A 54 -10.94 -8.47 -12.76
N GLY A 55 -11.04 -8.80 -11.46
CA GLY A 55 -10.26 -9.86 -10.84
C GLY A 55 -9.05 -9.40 -10.03
N ALA A 56 -8.94 -8.12 -9.70
CA ALA A 56 -7.93 -7.67 -8.73
C ALA A 56 -8.23 -8.30 -7.36
N GLN A 57 -7.21 -8.90 -6.76
CA GLN A 57 -7.28 -9.52 -5.44
C GLN A 57 -6.76 -8.61 -4.33
N ILE A 58 -6.07 -7.54 -4.71
CA ILE A 58 -5.57 -6.46 -3.88
C ILE A 58 -5.74 -5.18 -4.69
N ILE A 59 -6.06 -4.06 -4.05
CA ILE A 59 -6.08 -2.74 -4.71
C ILE A 59 -5.01 -1.86 -4.08
N ASP A 60 -4.10 -1.34 -4.91
CA ASP A 60 -3.12 -0.33 -4.53
C ASP A 60 -3.74 1.06 -4.65
N ILE A 61 -3.58 1.88 -3.60
CA ILE A 61 -4.09 3.25 -3.55
C ILE A 61 -2.95 4.20 -3.25
N ASN A 62 -2.70 5.12 -4.17
CA ASN A 62 -1.68 6.17 -4.06
C ASN A 62 -2.30 7.53 -4.35
N MET A 63 -2.05 8.49 -3.45
CA MET A 63 -2.50 9.89 -3.54
C MET A 63 -1.33 10.88 -3.56
N ASP A 64 -0.11 10.43 -3.92
CA ASP A 64 1.09 11.25 -3.94
C ASP A 64 1.14 12.13 -5.20
N GLU A 65 0.45 13.27 -5.14
CA GLU A 65 0.45 14.30 -6.18
C GLU A 65 0.79 15.66 -5.57
N ALA A 66 1.65 16.41 -6.24
CA ALA A 66 2.17 17.69 -5.72
C ALA A 66 1.09 18.75 -5.46
N MET A 67 0.00 18.71 -6.24
CA MET A 67 -1.13 19.65 -6.12
C MET A 67 -2.20 19.21 -5.14
N LEU A 68 -2.04 18.05 -4.49
CA LEU A 68 -2.99 17.50 -3.53
C LEU A 68 -2.50 17.63 -2.09
N ASP A 69 -3.43 17.81 -1.17
CA ASP A 69 -3.26 17.35 0.21
C ASP A 69 -3.43 15.82 0.20
N SER A 70 -2.33 15.10 0.00
CA SER A 70 -2.33 13.64 -0.15
C SER A 70 -2.94 12.92 1.04
N GLN A 71 -2.74 13.44 2.27
CA GLN A 71 -3.30 12.85 3.48
C GLN A 71 -4.83 13.00 3.50
N LYS A 72 -5.33 14.19 3.20
CA LYS A 72 -6.78 14.45 3.13
C LYS A 72 -7.43 13.63 2.01
N ALA A 73 -6.82 13.59 0.83
CA ALA A 73 -7.32 12.81 -0.30
C ALA A 73 -7.39 11.31 0.02
N MET A 74 -6.34 10.76 0.63
CA MET A 74 -6.29 9.35 1.06
C MET A 74 -7.44 9.06 2.05
N VAL A 75 -7.59 9.86 3.10
CA VAL A 75 -8.64 9.67 4.12
C VAL A 75 -10.03 9.79 3.50
N THR A 76 -10.25 10.80 2.64
CA THR A 76 -11.55 10.99 1.97
C THR A 76 -11.91 9.78 1.11
N PHE A 77 -10.99 9.34 0.25
CA PHE A 77 -11.24 8.21 -0.65
C PHE A 77 -11.47 6.91 0.12
N LEU A 78 -10.66 6.62 1.13
CA LEU A 78 -10.79 5.40 1.93
C LEU A 78 -12.09 5.36 2.74
N ASN A 79 -12.54 6.47 3.29
CA ASN A 79 -13.83 6.54 4.00
C ASN A 79 -15.01 6.28 3.06
N LEU A 80 -14.95 6.79 1.83
CA LEU A 80 -15.98 6.50 0.81
C LEU A 80 -15.92 5.03 0.37
N LEU A 81 -14.72 4.50 0.16
CA LEU A 81 -14.49 3.11 -0.23
C LEU A 81 -14.98 2.13 0.85
N ALA A 82 -14.82 2.49 2.13
CA ALA A 82 -15.29 1.67 3.26
C ALA A 82 -16.83 1.48 3.28
N ALA A 83 -17.58 2.38 2.65
CA ALA A 83 -19.03 2.26 2.48
C ALA A 83 -19.44 1.34 1.32
N GLU A 84 -18.48 0.82 0.54
CA GLU A 84 -18.68 0.02 -0.66
C GLU A 84 -18.21 -1.43 -0.44
N PRO A 85 -19.06 -2.34 0.10
CA PRO A 85 -18.64 -3.72 0.42
C PRO A 85 -18.08 -4.50 -0.76
N ASP A 86 -18.60 -4.23 -1.97
CA ASP A 86 -18.14 -4.88 -3.20
C ASP A 86 -16.70 -4.50 -3.58
N ILE A 87 -16.22 -3.37 -3.09
CA ILE A 87 -14.85 -2.91 -3.32
C ILE A 87 -13.96 -3.32 -2.15
N CYS A 88 -14.34 -2.97 -0.92
CA CYS A 88 -13.51 -3.19 0.26
C CYS A 88 -13.48 -4.64 0.75
N LYS A 89 -14.12 -5.59 0.04
CA LYS A 89 -13.96 -7.02 0.30
C LYS A 89 -12.53 -7.49 0.11
N VAL A 90 -11.76 -6.90 -0.82
CA VAL A 90 -10.35 -7.20 -1.04
C VAL A 90 -9.44 -6.40 -0.10
N PRO A 91 -8.24 -6.91 0.23
CA PRO A 91 -7.24 -6.15 0.97
C PRO A 91 -6.81 -4.89 0.23
N ILE A 92 -6.59 -3.81 0.99
CA ILE A 92 -6.07 -2.55 0.48
C ILE A 92 -4.56 -2.50 0.69
N MET A 93 -3.85 -2.06 -0.34
CA MET A 93 -2.43 -1.69 -0.28
C MET A 93 -2.34 -0.17 -0.26
N LEU A 94 -1.77 0.38 0.80
CA LEU A 94 -1.55 1.82 0.95
C LEU A 94 -0.16 2.17 0.44
N ASP A 95 -0.12 2.93 -0.64
CA ASP A 95 1.10 3.37 -1.29
C ASP A 95 1.32 4.86 -1.09
N SER A 96 2.41 5.22 -0.46
CA SER A 96 2.88 6.60 -0.35
C SER A 96 4.36 6.67 0.00
N SER A 97 5.01 7.70 -0.49
CA SER A 97 6.37 8.09 -0.09
C SER A 97 6.42 8.73 1.30
N LYS A 98 5.25 9.07 1.88
CA LYS A 98 5.14 9.77 3.16
C LYS A 98 4.45 8.88 4.20
N TRP A 99 5.15 8.58 5.30
CA TRP A 99 4.57 7.77 6.38
C TRP A 99 3.28 8.36 6.95
N SER A 100 3.19 9.70 7.06
CA SER A 100 1.98 10.37 7.56
C SER A 100 0.72 10.07 6.74
N VAL A 101 0.87 9.89 5.42
CA VAL A 101 -0.23 9.51 4.52
C VAL A 101 -0.61 8.05 4.74
N ILE A 102 0.38 7.16 4.82
CA ILE A 102 0.17 5.74 5.12
C ILE A 102 -0.55 5.58 6.46
N GLU A 103 -0.05 6.22 7.52
CA GLU A 103 -0.64 6.10 8.86
C GLU A 103 -2.07 6.65 8.92
N ALA A 104 -2.35 7.77 8.24
CA ALA A 104 -3.69 8.30 8.13
C ALA A 104 -4.64 7.31 7.43
N GLY A 105 -4.17 6.67 6.35
CA GLY A 105 -4.91 5.63 5.64
C GLY A 105 -5.16 4.39 6.49
N LEU A 106 -4.17 3.92 7.24
CA LEU A 106 -4.31 2.75 8.13
C LEU A 106 -5.43 2.92 9.16
N LYS A 107 -5.72 4.16 9.58
CA LYS A 107 -6.81 4.48 10.52
C LYS A 107 -8.20 4.42 9.90
N CYS A 108 -8.30 4.36 8.56
CA CYS A 108 -9.57 4.38 7.82
C CYS A 108 -10.01 3.01 7.32
N ILE A 109 -9.15 1.99 7.38
CA ILE A 109 -9.39 0.68 6.78
C ILE A 109 -9.53 -0.42 7.82
N GLN A 110 -10.23 -1.49 7.44
CA GLN A 110 -10.41 -2.69 8.26
C GLN A 110 -9.65 -3.87 7.65
N GLY A 111 -9.51 -4.93 8.43
CA GLY A 111 -8.82 -6.13 8.01
C GLY A 111 -7.31 -6.06 8.16
N LYS A 112 -6.60 -6.76 7.30
CA LYS A 112 -5.13 -6.78 7.28
C LYS A 112 -4.63 -6.21 5.96
N PRO A 113 -4.27 -4.91 5.93
CA PRO A 113 -3.78 -4.22 4.75
C PRO A 113 -2.30 -4.52 4.48
N ILE A 114 -1.81 -3.91 3.39
CA ILE A 114 -0.41 -3.92 3.03
C ILE A 114 0.08 -2.48 2.99
N ILE A 115 1.28 -2.25 3.52
CA ILE A 115 2.00 -0.97 3.41
C ILE A 115 2.99 -1.07 2.25
N ASN A 116 2.88 -0.17 1.30
CA ASN A 116 3.80 -0.01 0.18
C ASN A 116 4.44 1.39 0.30
N SER A 117 5.61 1.53 0.87
CA SER A 117 6.54 0.54 1.36
C SER A 117 7.37 1.09 2.52
N ILE A 118 8.18 0.26 3.12
CA ILE A 118 9.24 0.68 4.04
C ILE A 118 10.60 0.34 3.46
N SER A 119 11.64 1.08 3.86
CA SER A 119 13.01 0.83 3.42
C SER A 119 14.02 1.38 4.41
N MET A 120 15.29 0.99 4.28
CA MET A 120 16.39 1.55 5.06
C MET A 120 17.01 2.81 4.42
N LYS A 121 16.32 3.46 3.48
CA LYS A 121 16.82 4.69 2.82
C LYS A 121 17.19 5.78 3.82
N GLU A 122 16.39 5.93 4.88
CA GLU A 122 16.60 6.92 5.95
C GLU A 122 17.29 6.28 7.20
N GLY A 123 17.85 5.07 7.04
CA GLY A 123 18.55 4.35 8.08
C GLY A 123 17.70 3.32 8.85
N GLU A 124 18.38 2.49 9.65
CA GLU A 124 17.74 1.38 10.40
C GLU A 124 16.75 1.86 11.45
N ALA A 125 17.03 2.97 12.12
CA ALA A 125 16.18 3.46 13.20
C ALA A 125 14.77 3.80 12.69
N GLU A 126 14.69 4.50 11.56
CA GLU A 126 13.43 4.86 10.93
C GLU A 126 12.72 3.63 10.35
N PHE A 127 13.46 2.72 9.73
CA PHE A 127 12.95 1.44 9.24
C PHE A 127 12.29 0.61 10.36
N ILE A 128 12.98 0.46 11.50
CA ILE A 128 12.46 -0.27 12.66
C ILE A 128 11.25 0.45 13.26
N HIS A 129 11.27 1.78 13.32
CA HIS A 129 10.14 2.59 13.78
C HIS A 129 8.88 2.32 12.95
N HIS A 130 8.99 2.42 11.62
CA HIS A 130 7.88 2.14 10.70
C HIS A 130 7.42 0.68 10.77
N ALA A 131 8.35 -0.27 10.88
CA ALA A 131 8.02 -1.69 11.03
C ALA A 131 7.22 -1.98 12.31
N ARG A 132 7.59 -1.36 13.43
CA ARG A 132 6.84 -1.48 14.69
C ARG A 132 5.43 -0.87 14.60
N LEU A 133 5.30 0.27 13.92
CA LEU A 133 3.99 0.87 13.67
C LEU A 133 3.14 -0.03 12.75
N ALA A 134 3.71 -0.53 11.65
CA ALA A 134 3.03 -1.49 10.77
C ALA A 134 2.49 -2.71 11.54
N ARG A 135 3.31 -3.27 12.44
CA ARG A 135 2.91 -4.37 13.31
C ARG A 135 1.77 -4.00 14.25
N ARG A 136 1.77 -2.79 14.83
CA ARG A 136 0.68 -2.31 15.71
C ARG A 136 -0.64 -2.17 14.96
N TYR A 137 -0.60 -1.75 13.69
CA TYR A 137 -1.78 -1.70 12.82
C TYR A 137 -2.16 -3.06 12.24
N GLY A 138 -1.36 -4.11 12.50
CA GLY A 138 -1.60 -5.45 11.95
C GLY A 138 -1.37 -5.57 10.44
N ALA A 139 -0.65 -4.62 9.85
CA ALA A 139 -0.40 -4.58 8.41
C ALA A 139 0.75 -5.49 7.98
N ALA A 140 0.66 -6.04 6.77
CA ALA A 140 1.81 -6.58 6.05
C ALA A 140 2.62 -5.43 5.44
N VAL A 141 3.88 -5.69 5.10
CA VAL A 141 4.76 -4.67 4.53
C VAL A 141 5.44 -5.14 3.26
N ILE A 142 5.58 -4.26 2.29
CA ILE A 142 6.54 -4.38 1.21
C ILE A 142 7.82 -3.69 1.67
N VAL A 143 8.95 -4.38 1.54
CA VAL A 143 10.27 -3.83 1.82
C VAL A 143 10.98 -3.56 0.50
N MET A 144 11.31 -2.32 0.24
CA MET A 144 12.11 -1.98 -0.94
C MET A 144 13.60 -2.17 -0.66
N ALA A 145 14.31 -2.69 -1.66
CA ALA A 145 15.77 -2.90 -1.59
C ALA A 145 16.52 -1.57 -1.75
N PHE A 146 16.32 -0.66 -0.79
CA PHE A 146 17.03 0.60 -0.61
C PHE A 146 17.72 0.60 0.75
N ASP A 147 18.90 1.16 0.79
CA ASP A 147 19.62 1.49 2.01
C ASP A 147 20.08 2.95 2.00
N GLU A 148 20.92 3.33 2.92
CA GLU A 148 21.48 4.69 3.07
C GLU A 148 22.30 5.15 1.85
N GLN A 149 22.72 4.19 0.99
CA GLN A 149 23.45 4.47 -0.25
C GLN A 149 22.52 4.55 -1.48
N GLY A 150 21.23 4.28 -1.32
CA GLY A 150 20.23 4.34 -2.37
C GLY A 150 19.73 2.96 -2.82
N GLN A 151 19.13 2.93 -4.01
CA GLN A 151 18.55 1.72 -4.58
C GLN A 151 19.61 0.68 -4.92
N ALA A 152 19.29 -0.59 -4.65
CA ALA A 152 20.11 -1.71 -5.10
C ALA A 152 20.05 -1.86 -6.63
N ASP A 153 21.19 -1.71 -7.28
CA ASP A 153 21.36 -1.82 -8.73
C ASP A 153 21.97 -3.15 -9.17
N THR A 154 22.57 -3.90 -8.24
CA THR A 154 23.17 -5.22 -8.50
C THR A 154 22.45 -6.34 -7.73
N LEU A 155 22.59 -7.57 -8.20
CA LEU A 155 22.10 -8.76 -7.50
C LEU A 155 22.65 -8.85 -6.07
N GLN A 156 23.97 -8.61 -5.92
CA GLN A 156 24.63 -8.70 -4.62
C GLN A 156 24.05 -7.69 -3.63
N ARG A 157 23.88 -6.43 -4.01
CA ARG A 157 23.27 -5.42 -3.16
C ARG A 157 21.81 -5.72 -2.81
N LYS A 158 21.04 -6.27 -3.75
CA LYS A 158 19.66 -6.71 -3.46
C LYS A 158 19.63 -7.77 -2.37
N ILE A 159 20.50 -8.79 -2.49
CA ILE A 159 20.62 -9.86 -1.49
C ILE A 159 21.00 -9.27 -0.12
N GLU A 160 22.04 -8.43 -0.07
CA GLU A 160 22.53 -7.83 1.16
C GLU A 160 21.45 -6.99 1.87
N ILE A 161 20.80 -6.07 1.15
CA ILE A 161 19.77 -5.18 1.70
C ILE A 161 18.55 -5.97 2.13
N CYS A 162 18.07 -6.92 1.32
CA CYS A 162 16.91 -7.72 1.68
C CYS A 162 17.20 -8.64 2.89
N THR A 163 18.39 -9.23 2.95
CA THR A 163 18.81 -10.05 4.11
C THR A 163 18.91 -9.20 5.38
N ARG A 164 19.53 -8.03 5.30
CA ARG A 164 19.62 -7.08 6.42
C ARG A 164 18.24 -6.67 6.90
N SER A 165 17.36 -6.27 5.98
CA SER A 165 15.97 -5.90 6.29
C SER A 165 15.20 -7.03 6.95
N TYR A 166 15.30 -8.24 6.41
CA TYR A 166 14.65 -9.42 6.99
C TYR A 166 15.11 -9.68 8.42
N ASN A 167 16.44 -9.68 8.66
CA ASN A 167 17.01 -9.93 9.98
C ASN A 167 16.55 -8.88 11.00
N LEU A 168 16.46 -7.60 10.60
CA LEU A 168 15.93 -6.55 11.45
C LEU A 168 14.44 -6.80 11.77
N LEU A 169 13.62 -7.14 10.78
CA LEU A 169 12.19 -7.37 10.98
C LEU A 169 11.89 -8.56 11.89
N VAL A 170 12.66 -9.64 11.82
CA VAL A 170 12.44 -10.82 12.68
C VAL A 170 12.98 -10.65 14.08
N SER A 171 13.79 -9.62 14.32
CA SER A 171 14.37 -9.32 15.64
C SER A 171 13.49 -8.41 16.51
N ILE A 172 12.40 -7.84 15.94
CA ILE A 172 11.52 -6.85 16.64
C ILE A 172 10.09 -7.44 16.93
#